data_63c05a4c212943c02e236334a377e122
#
_entry.id   63c05a4c212943c02e236334a377e122
#
_cell.length_a   1.000
_cell.length_b   1.000
_cell.length_c   1.000
_cell.angle_alpha   90.00
_cell.angle_beta   90.00
_cell.angle_gamma   90.00
#
_symmetry.space_group_name_H-M   'P 1'
#
loop_
_entity.id
_entity.type
_entity.pdbx_description
1 polymer ?
#
loop_
_entity_poly.entity_id
_entity_poly.type
_entity_poly.pdbx_seq_one_letter_code
_entity_poly.pdbx_strand_id
1 'polypeptide(L)'
;MSTGVPQSAGSRVWVVPACTTAVLVGMHMLPGSDLDADTWWATWHMDKVLHTIAFSGCALTWAIALAKQRRLPGGWRLEQVLVGGTLVFGMVLEAMQGAWMSGRTFDWMDVVADVVGAMSSLGVFFGIFGQRPGRIASD
;
A
#
# COMPACT_ATOMS: atom_id res chain seq x y z
N MET A 1 -23.74 -30.55 -21.24
CA MET A 1 -23.42 -29.18 -21.72
C MET A 1 -22.71 -28.45 -20.58
N SER A 2 -21.38 -28.41 -20.65
CA SER A 2 -20.55 -27.72 -19.67
C SER A 2 -20.44 -26.25 -20.07
N THR A 3 -21.09 -25.36 -19.36
CA THR A 3 -20.96 -23.91 -19.55
C THR A 3 -19.63 -23.46 -18.96
N GLY A 4 -18.62 -23.37 -19.81
CA GLY A 4 -17.33 -22.83 -19.44
C GLY A 4 -17.46 -21.39 -18.98
N VAL A 5 -17.29 -21.16 -17.67
CA VAL A 5 -17.16 -19.83 -17.10
C VAL A 5 -15.87 -19.20 -17.65
N PRO A 6 -15.92 -18.02 -18.26
CA PRO A 6 -14.73 -17.39 -18.81
C PRO A 6 -13.78 -17.01 -17.67
N GLN A 7 -12.65 -17.70 -17.60
CA GLN A 7 -11.58 -17.50 -16.60
C GLN A 7 -10.82 -16.16 -16.76
N SER A 8 -11.09 -15.40 -17.80
CA SER A 8 -10.33 -14.17 -18.13
C SER A 8 -10.65 -12.94 -17.26
N ALA A 9 -11.77 -12.93 -16.55
CA ALA A 9 -12.12 -11.80 -15.68
C ALA A 9 -11.30 -11.78 -14.36
N GLY A 10 -10.81 -12.94 -13.92
CA GLY A 10 -10.09 -13.07 -12.65
C GLY A 10 -8.68 -12.47 -12.65
N SER A 11 -7.97 -12.49 -13.78
CA SER A 11 -6.58 -12.02 -13.86
C SER A 11 -6.47 -10.49 -13.94
N ARG A 12 -7.42 -9.82 -14.56
CA ARG A 12 -7.39 -8.35 -14.76
C ARG A 12 -7.52 -7.55 -13.46
N VAL A 13 -8.09 -8.14 -12.43
CA VAL A 13 -8.27 -7.46 -11.12
C VAL A 13 -6.92 -7.19 -10.45
N TRP A 14 -5.90 -8.01 -10.71
CA TRP A 14 -4.58 -7.88 -10.10
C TRP A 14 -3.66 -6.92 -10.85
N VAL A 15 -4.03 -6.46 -12.04
CA VAL A 15 -3.19 -5.57 -12.86
C VAL A 15 -2.96 -4.24 -12.16
N VAL A 16 -4.03 -3.61 -11.65
CA VAL A 16 -3.91 -2.30 -10.99
C VAL A 16 -3.04 -2.36 -9.74
N PRO A 17 -3.29 -3.27 -8.76
CA PRO A 17 -2.40 -3.35 -7.59
C PRO A 17 -0.96 -3.74 -7.95
N ALA A 18 -0.75 -4.59 -8.95
CA ALA A 18 0.59 -4.91 -9.42
C ALA A 18 1.31 -3.69 -10.02
N CYS A 19 0.61 -2.90 -10.85
CA CYS A 19 1.16 -1.68 -11.41
C CYS A 19 1.46 -0.63 -10.34
N THR A 20 0.56 -0.41 -9.38
CA THR A 20 0.81 0.54 -8.28
C THR A 20 1.97 0.10 -7.41
N THR A 21 2.11 -1.19 -7.12
CA THR A 21 3.27 -1.74 -6.42
C THR A 21 4.56 -1.54 -7.20
N ALA A 22 4.55 -1.81 -8.52
CA ALA A 22 5.72 -1.62 -9.36
C ALA A 22 6.16 -0.14 -9.43
N VAL A 23 5.20 0.78 -9.55
CA VAL A 23 5.47 2.22 -9.49
C VAL A 23 6.08 2.61 -8.15
N LEU A 24 5.50 2.11 -7.04
CA LEU A 24 5.99 2.39 -5.70
C LEU A 24 7.43 1.89 -5.51
N VAL A 25 7.74 0.66 -5.92
CA VAL A 25 9.10 0.12 -5.92
C VAL A 25 10.03 0.98 -6.77
N GLY A 26 9.59 1.35 -7.99
CA GLY A 26 10.36 2.21 -8.89
C GLY A 26 10.68 3.56 -8.27
N MET A 27 9.74 4.19 -7.58
CA MET A 27 9.96 5.46 -6.89
C MET A 27 10.99 5.32 -5.76
N HIS A 28 10.96 4.21 -5.02
CA HIS A 28 11.94 3.94 -3.96
C HIS A 28 13.34 3.63 -4.49
N MET A 29 13.43 3.15 -5.72
CA MET A 29 14.73 2.86 -6.37
C MET A 29 15.33 4.08 -7.08
N LEU A 30 14.66 5.23 -7.09
CA LEU A 30 15.26 6.46 -7.60
C LEU A 30 16.33 6.94 -6.61
N PRO A 31 17.54 7.29 -7.10
CA PRO A 31 18.53 7.90 -6.25
C PRO A 31 17.92 9.15 -5.62
N GLY A 32 18.17 9.35 -4.33
CA GLY A 32 17.85 10.61 -3.68
C GLY A 32 18.66 11.69 -4.40
N SER A 33 18.03 12.34 -5.38
CA SER A 33 18.63 13.54 -5.92
C SER A 33 18.90 14.46 -4.76
N ASP A 34 20.00 15.15 -4.80
CA ASP A 34 20.38 16.24 -3.91
C ASP A 34 19.27 17.32 -3.91
N LEU A 35 18.13 16.97 -3.32
CA LEU A 35 17.15 17.95 -2.91
C LEU A 35 17.85 18.67 -1.77
N ASP A 36 18.45 19.79 -2.11
CA ASP A 36 19.22 20.62 -1.19
C ASP A 36 18.53 20.66 0.17
N ALA A 37 19.30 20.34 1.20
CA ALA A 37 18.82 20.31 2.58
C ALA A 37 18.18 21.63 3.06
N ASP A 38 18.39 22.70 2.29
CA ASP A 38 17.88 24.06 2.56
C ASP A 38 16.53 24.36 1.89
N THR A 39 15.89 23.39 1.22
CA THR A 39 14.60 23.61 0.61
C THR A 39 13.47 23.47 1.62
N TRP A 40 12.37 24.23 1.42
CA TRP A 40 11.13 24.10 2.18
C TRP A 40 10.63 22.64 2.22
N TRP A 41 11.02 21.82 1.24
CA TRP A 41 10.72 20.40 1.11
C TRP A 41 11.25 19.59 2.30
N ALA A 42 12.52 19.77 2.68
CA ALA A 42 13.11 19.12 3.83
C ALA A 42 12.51 19.63 5.14
N THR A 43 12.22 20.93 5.22
CA THR A 43 11.61 21.57 6.40
C THR A 43 10.22 20.99 6.73
N TRP A 44 9.43 20.63 5.70
CA TRP A 44 8.06 20.12 5.86
C TRP A 44 7.97 18.58 5.80
N HIS A 45 9.07 17.87 5.82
CA HIS A 45 9.08 16.40 5.74
C HIS A 45 8.19 15.86 4.60
N MET A 46 8.29 16.48 3.43
CA MET A 46 7.44 16.14 2.28
C MET A 46 7.69 14.74 1.75
N ASP A 47 8.87 14.17 2.02
CA ASP A 47 9.19 12.76 1.81
C ASP A 47 8.17 11.85 2.50
N LYS A 48 7.88 12.09 3.78
CA LYS A 48 6.93 11.29 4.57
C LYS A 48 5.48 11.46 4.10
N VAL A 49 5.12 12.64 3.62
CA VAL A 49 3.83 12.87 2.98
C VAL A 49 3.70 12.04 1.70
N LEU A 50 4.76 12.00 0.89
CA LEU A 50 4.78 11.18 -0.33
C LEU A 50 4.69 9.68 -0.01
N HIS A 51 5.43 9.19 0.98
CA HIS A 51 5.32 7.81 1.48
C HIS A 51 3.88 7.50 1.87
N THR A 52 3.27 8.32 2.73
CA THR A 52 1.88 8.15 3.17
C THR A 52 0.90 8.08 1.99
N ILE A 53 1.00 8.98 1.01
CA ILE A 53 0.11 9.01 -0.14
C ILE A 53 0.33 7.79 -1.04
N ALA A 54 1.58 7.46 -1.35
CA ALA A 54 1.93 6.36 -2.24
C ALA A 54 1.48 5.00 -1.66
N PHE A 55 1.77 4.76 -0.39
CA PHE A 55 1.35 3.53 0.28
C PHE A 55 -0.16 3.48 0.52
N SER A 56 -0.82 4.61 0.78
CA SER A 56 -2.29 4.68 0.84
C SER A 56 -2.92 4.25 -0.49
N GLY A 57 -2.45 4.81 -1.60
CA GLY A 57 -2.92 4.45 -2.94
C GLY A 57 -2.69 2.97 -3.27
N CYS A 58 -1.49 2.47 -2.99
CA CYS A 58 -1.14 1.06 -3.21
C CYS A 58 -2.04 0.13 -2.37
N ALA A 59 -2.14 0.35 -1.07
CA ALA A 59 -2.95 -0.46 -0.17
C ALA A 59 -4.44 -0.43 -0.53
N LEU A 60 -4.97 0.73 -0.98
CA LEU A 60 -6.35 0.85 -1.42
C LEU A 60 -6.62 -0.02 -2.66
N THR A 61 -5.71 -0.03 -3.64
CA THR A 61 -5.88 -0.87 -4.84
C THR A 61 -5.85 -2.36 -4.49
N TRP A 62 -5.01 -2.78 -3.55
CA TRP A 62 -5.00 -4.14 -3.03
C TRP A 62 -6.28 -4.48 -2.27
N ALA A 63 -6.81 -3.58 -1.41
CA ALA A 63 -8.06 -3.78 -0.71
C ALA A 63 -9.23 -4.00 -1.69
N ILE A 64 -9.32 -3.16 -2.73
CA ILE A 64 -10.36 -3.26 -3.77
C ILE A 64 -10.24 -4.58 -4.56
N ALA A 65 -9.01 -4.99 -4.92
CA ALA A 65 -8.79 -6.22 -5.66
C ALA A 65 -9.20 -7.46 -4.84
N LEU A 66 -8.81 -7.50 -3.57
CA LEU A 66 -9.19 -8.56 -2.63
C LEU A 66 -10.72 -8.62 -2.44
N ALA A 67 -11.37 -7.46 -2.31
CA ALA A 67 -12.82 -7.37 -2.19
C ALA A 67 -13.53 -7.94 -3.44
N LYS A 68 -13.10 -7.52 -4.63
CA LYS A 68 -13.67 -8.00 -5.91
C LYS A 68 -13.51 -9.50 -6.10
N GLN A 69 -12.45 -10.08 -5.60
CA GLN A 69 -12.20 -11.53 -5.68
C GLN A 69 -12.96 -12.33 -4.60
N ARG A 70 -13.75 -11.65 -3.75
CA ARG A 70 -14.37 -12.28 -2.57
C ARG A 70 -13.37 -13.05 -1.70
N ARG A 71 -12.10 -12.66 -1.75
CA ARG A 71 -11.00 -13.23 -0.97
C ARG A 71 -10.71 -12.39 0.26
N LEU A 72 -11.67 -11.55 0.67
CA LEU A 72 -11.55 -10.85 1.93
C LEU A 72 -11.51 -11.88 3.05
N PRO A 73 -10.40 -11.99 3.74
CA PRO A 73 -10.42 -12.65 5.02
C PRO A 73 -11.42 -11.86 5.89
N GLY A 74 -12.39 -12.52 6.49
CA GLY A 74 -13.40 -11.84 7.28
C GLY A 74 -12.78 -11.01 8.41
N GLY A 75 -13.31 -9.81 8.66
CA GLY A 75 -12.99 -8.99 9.81
C GLY A 75 -11.55 -8.46 9.84
N TRP A 76 -10.94 -8.56 10.99
CA TRP A 76 -9.58 -8.08 11.30
C TRP A 76 -8.47 -8.60 10.38
N ARG A 77 -8.72 -9.66 9.61
CA ARG A 77 -7.71 -10.26 8.73
C ARG A 77 -7.33 -9.37 7.55
N LEU A 78 -8.26 -8.57 7.01
CA LEU A 78 -7.90 -7.63 5.93
C LEU A 78 -6.97 -6.54 6.44
N GLU A 79 -7.30 -5.96 7.60
CA GLU A 79 -6.48 -4.95 8.25
C GLU A 79 -5.08 -5.51 8.57
N GLN A 80 -5.02 -6.69 9.17
CA GLN A 80 -3.75 -7.37 9.49
C GLN A 80 -2.92 -7.66 8.25
N VAL A 81 -3.54 -8.15 7.16
CA VAL A 81 -2.83 -8.44 5.90
C VAL A 81 -2.32 -7.18 5.25
N LEU A 82 -3.13 -6.13 5.16
CA LEU A 82 -2.72 -4.88 4.52
C LEU A 82 -1.71 -4.11 5.37
N VAL A 83 -1.98 -3.90 6.64
CA VAL A 83 -1.09 -3.14 7.53
C VAL A 83 0.19 -3.92 7.81
N GLY A 84 0.08 -5.21 8.14
CA GLY A 84 1.25 -6.06 8.38
C GLY A 84 2.08 -6.27 7.12
N GLY A 85 1.42 -6.48 5.97
CA GLY A 85 2.09 -6.56 4.67
C GLY A 85 2.82 -5.27 4.30
N THR A 86 2.18 -4.11 4.52
CA THR A 86 2.81 -2.79 4.31
C THR A 86 4.00 -2.59 5.23
N LEU A 87 3.88 -2.93 6.51
CA LEU A 87 4.99 -2.83 7.46
C LEU A 87 6.21 -3.63 6.97
N VAL A 88 6.02 -4.89 6.63
CA VAL A 88 7.12 -5.75 6.14
C VAL A 88 7.67 -5.22 4.81
N PHE A 89 6.80 -4.82 3.90
CA PHE A 89 7.19 -4.33 2.58
C PHE A 89 7.94 -3.00 2.68
N GLY A 90 7.47 -2.03 3.49
CA GLY A 90 8.15 -0.76 3.76
C GLY A 90 9.54 -0.99 4.36
N MET A 91 9.65 -1.86 5.38
CA MET A 91 10.94 -2.22 5.97
C MET A 91 11.92 -2.80 4.94
N VAL A 92 11.44 -3.65 4.03
CA VAL A 92 12.29 -4.21 2.96
C VAL A 92 12.74 -3.12 2.00
N LEU A 93 11.86 -2.22 1.59
CA LEU A 93 12.20 -1.12 0.68
C LEU A 93 13.22 -0.16 1.32
N GLU A 94 13.02 0.21 2.59
CA GLU A 94 13.96 1.04 3.33
C GLU A 94 15.34 0.35 3.50
N ALA A 95 15.35 -0.94 3.79
CA ALA A 95 16.59 -1.70 3.87
C ALA A 95 17.32 -1.75 2.51
N MET A 96 16.57 -1.89 1.41
CA MET A 96 17.12 -1.86 0.05
C MET A 96 17.69 -0.47 -0.29
N GLN A 97 16.99 0.60 0.08
CA GLN A 97 17.49 1.96 -0.12
C GLN A 97 18.79 2.19 0.64
N GLY A 98 18.85 1.84 1.92
CA GLY A 98 20.04 1.98 2.73
C GLY A 98 21.22 1.13 2.27
N ALA A 99 20.96 -0.04 1.64
CA ALA A 99 22.02 -0.95 1.18
C ALA A 99 22.54 -0.60 -0.23
N TRP A 100 21.69 -0.10 -1.12
CA TRP A 100 22.00 0.03 -2.55
C TRP A 100 22.04 1.46 -3.07
N MET A 101 21.45 2.44 -2.35
CA MET A 101 21.41 3.83 -2.78
C MET A 101 22.47 4.66 -2.07
N SER A 102 23.37 5.27 -2.84
CA SER A 102 24.34 6.22 -2.29
C SER A 102 23.64 7.42 -1.65
N GLY A 103 24.04 7.75 -0.41
CA GLY A 103 23.49 8.90 0.29
C GLY A 103 22.15 8.66 0.99
N ARG A 104 21.60 7.43 0.94
CA ARG A 104 20.39 7.04 1.68
C ARG A 104 20.74 6.15 2.86
N THR A 105 20.03 6.36 3.96
CA THR A 105 20.09 5.53 5.17
C THR A 105 18.68 5.03 5.47
N PHE A 106 18.57 3.90 6.15
CA PHE A 106 17.28 3.39 6.63
C PHE A 106 16.60 4.42 7.56
N ASP A 107 15.38 4.80 7.25
CA ASP A 107 14.59 5.72 8.07
C ASP A 107 13.31 5.04 8.60
N TRP A 108 13.24 4.86 9.92
CA TRP A 108 12.07 4.31 10.60
C TRP A 108 10.81 5.18 10.43
N MET A 109 10.98 6.48 10.27
CA MET A 109 9.85 7.39 10.11
C MET A 109 9.16 7.21 8.75
N ASP A 110 9.90 6.77 7.72
CA ASP A 110 9.34 6.43 6.41
C ASP A 110 8.49 5.16 6.52
N VAL A 111 8.97 4.14 7.23
CA VAL A 111 8.17 2.94 7.54
C VAL A 111 6.89 3.29 8.32
N VAL A 112 6.95 4.20 9.27
CA VAL A 112 5.76 4.69 9.99
C VAL A 112 4.80 5.41 9.05
N ALA A 113 5.30 6.26 8.15
CA ALA A 113 4.50 6.96 7.15
C ALA A 113 3.79 5.98 6.20
N ASP A 114 4.46 4.90 5.78
CA ASP A 114 3.89 3.83 4.96
C ASP A 114 2.71 3.15 5.66
N VAL A 115 2.88 2.79 6.93
CA VAL A 115 1.83 2.16 7.74
C VAL A 115 0.64 3.11 7.95
N VAL A 116 0.90 4.39 8.22
CA VAL A 116 -0.15 5.42 8.32
C VAL A 116 -0.92 5.53 6.99
N GLY A 117 -0.22 5.46 5.87
CA GLY A 117 -0.83 5.42 4.53
C GLY A 117 -1.77 4.22 4.36
N ALA A 118 -1.31 3.02 4.72
CA ALA A 118 -2.13 1.80 4.65
C ALA A 118 -3.36 1.88 5.56
N MET A 119 -3.22 2.38 6.78
CA MET A 119 -4.34 2.57 7.71
C MET A 119 -5.35 3.59 7.17
N SER A 120 -4.88 4.69 6.59
CA SER A 120 -5.74 5.70 5.96
C SER A 120 -6.55 5.11 4.81
N SER A 121 -5.95 4.24 4.00
CA SER A 121 -6.63 3.56 2.90
C SER A 121 -7.77 2.65 3.37
N LEU A 122 -7.62 1.99 4.52
CA LEU A 122 -8.68 1.19 5.12
C LEU A 122 -9.87 2.05 5.55
N GLY A 123 -9.60 3.23 6.13
CA GLY A 123 -10.64 4.21 6.46
C GLY A 123 -11.45 4.63 5.23
N VAL A 124 -10.76 4.95 4.12
CA VAL A 124 -11.37 5.28 2.83
C VAL A 124 -12.16 4.09 2.27
N PHE A 125 -11.55 2.90 2.28
CA PHE A 125 -12.19 1.68 1.78
C PHE A 125 -13.49 1.38 2.52
N PHE A 126 -13.49 1.38 3.84
CA PHE A 126 -14.69 1.13 4.64
C PHE A 126 -15.73 2.26 4.53
N GLY A 127 -15.28 3.50 4.34
CA GLY A 127 -16.17 4.63 4.10
C GLY A 127 -16.94 4.50 2.77
N ILE A 128 -16.27 4.03 1.70
CA ILE A 128 -16.87 3.89 0.36
C ILE A 128 -17.72 2.62 0.27
N PHE A 129 -17.24 1.49 0.77
CA PHE A 129 -17.88 0.20 0.58
C PHE A 129 -18.80 -0.24 1.73
N GLY A 130 -18.91 0.56 2.79
CA GLY A 130 -19.90 0.41 3.85
C GLY A 130 -19.77 -0.86 4.73
N GLN A 131 -18.72 -1.63 4.55
CA GLN A 131 -18.55 -2.91 5.22
C GLN A 131 -17.37 -2.88 6.18
N ARG A 132 -17.62 -2.57 7.45
CA ARG A 132 -16.76 -3.14 8.49
C ARG A 132 -17.11 -4.63 8.56
N PRO A 133 -16.17 -5.56 8.27
CA PRO A 133 -16.43 -6.96 8.47
C PRO A 133 -16.56 -7.21 9.97
N GLY A 134 -17.74 -7.42 10.44
CA GLY A 134 -18.03 -7.67 11.86
C GLY A 134 -19.48 -7.39 12.26
N ARG A 135 -20.28 -6.80 11.36
CA ARG A 135 -21.70 -6.57 11.60
C ARG A 135 -22.54 -7.46 10.66
N ILE A 136 -22.27 -8.76 10.68
CA ILE A 136 -23.26 -9.72 10.24
C ILE A 136 -24.02 -10.12 11.50
N ALA A 137 -25.18 -9.48 11.61
CA ALA A 137 -26.39 -9.94 12.26
C ALA A 137 -26.24 -11.04 13.32
N SER A 138 -26.31 -10.66 14.57
CA SER A 138 -27.06 -11.38 15.58
C SER A 138 -28.55 -11.03 15.35
N ASP A 139 -29.22 -11.71 14.45
CA ASP A 139 -30.67 -11.86 14.42
C ASP A 139 -30.98 -13.33 14.25
#